data_587dac27ff06ffb0a0f5cce8460ecb5c
#
_entry.id   587dac27ff06ffb0a0f5cce8460ecb5c
#
_cell.length_a   1.000
_cell.length_b   1.000
_cell.length_c   1.000
_cell.angle_alpha   90.00
_cell.angle_beta   90.00
_cell.angle_gamma   90.00
#
_symmetry.space_group_name_H-M   'P 1'
#
loop_
_entity.id
_entity.type
_entity.pdbx_description
1 polymer ?
#
loop_
_entity_poly.entity_id
_entity_poly.type
_entity_poly.pdbx_seq_one_letter_code
_entity_poly.pdbx_strand_id
1 'polypeptide(L)'
;MKSVKEVLKSNPGTEVSFYGWVKFIRNTPNLLFLVINDGSCQTSIQCVLDKKSFDQNFLAQLSLGEAVYVEGLLVDSPAAGQPVEVNVSNLKKIGFHDIENYPIQKKQTTLEFLREILHLRPRTNTLSASFRIRSSASFAIHKFFQERGFFYVHTPIITASDCEGAGEMFRVTTLSDLQRSEEDFFGKPVYLTVSGQLEAEALALALGKVYTFGPTFRAENSNTTRHLAEFWMIEPEMAFYDLEMTISLATQMLKFLTEFIITHNQDDLEWLTKFTEVNLLEKLENFLRQDPTIVSYTEAVEILKNSGRNFEFPPAWGHDLQTEHEKYLLEHFGRAVVVTHYPKEIKAFYMKLDEDNKTVKNFDYLLPGVGEVIGGSQREDNYQVLLNRIRDLGLKEDDYRWYLDLRRFGSVFHSGFGLGLERFLLFVTELKNVRDVIPFPRTPGNITV
;
A
#
# COMPACT_ATOMS: atom_id res chain seq x y z
N MET A 1 -10.07 -30.78 -5.89
CA MET A 1 -10.16 -29.71 -6.90
C MET A 1 -8.99 -28.79 -6.69
N LYS A 2 -8.28 -28.44 -7.76
CA LYS A 2 -7.03 -27.64 -7.69
C LYS A 2 -7.29 -26.20 -8.13
N SER A 3 -6.51 -25.26 -7.65
CA SER A 3 -6.40 -23.92 -8.24
C SER A 3 -5.60 -23.98 -9.55
N VAL A 4 -5.74 -22.96 -10.42
CA VAL A 4 -4.91 -22.84 -11.63
C VAL A 4 -3.43 -22.83 -11.31
N LYS A 5 -3.03 -22.15 -10.21
CA LYS A 5 -1.65 -22.16 -9.70
C LYS A 5 -1.14 -23.56 -9.37
N GLU A 6 -1.98 -24.43 -8.79
CA GLU A 6 -1.64 -25.81 -8.47
C GLU A 6 -1.64 -26.69 -9.71
N VAL A 7 -2.54 -26.47 -10.67
CA VAL A 7 -2.58 -27.16 -11.97
C VAL A 7 -1.29 -26.91 -12.74
N LEU A 8 -0.86 -25.64 -12.85
CA LEU A 8 0.38 -25.26 -13.53
C LEU A 8 1.66 -25.89 -12.93
N LYS A 9 1.61 -26.30 -11.66
CA LYS A 9 2.71 -26.99 -10.95
C LYS A 9 2.58 -28.51 -10.98
N SER A 10 1.51 -29.07 -11.53
CA SER A 10 1.30 -30.51 -11.61
C SER A 10 2.07 -31.10 -12.79
N ASN A 11 2.40 -32.38 -12.70
CA ASN A 11 3.10 -33.08 -13.77
C ASN A 11 2.17 -33.40 -14.94
N PRO A 12 2.63 -33.34 -16.21
CA PRO A 12 1.91 -33.89 -17.35
C PRO A 12 1.48 -35.36 -17.11
N GLY A 13 0.35 -35.75 -17.67
CA GLY A 13 -0.27 -37.04 -17.42
C GLY A 13 -1.22 -37.08 -16.22
N THR A 14 -1.36 -35.96 -15.49
CA THR A 14 -2.29 -35.87 -14.35
C THR A 14 -3.70 -35.47 -14.83
N GLU A 15 -4.72 -36.16 -14.35
CA GLU A 15 -6.10 -35.69 -14.46
C GLU A 15 -6.32 -34.53 -13.51
N VAL A 16 -6.88 -33.42 -14.02
CA VAL A 16 -7.10 -32.17 -13.27
C VAL A 16 -8.55 -31.74 -13.38
N SER A 17 -9.03 -31.11 -12.31
CA SER A 17 -10.31 -30.41 -12.32
C SER A 17 -10.22 -29.09 -11.57
N PHE A 18 -10.78 -28.01 -12.12
CA PHE A 18 -10.73 -26.68 -11.56
C PHE A 18 -11.86 -25.79 -12.09
N TYR A 19 -12.09 -24.68 -11.39
CA TYR A 19 -12.95 -23.60 -11.84
C TYR A 19 -12.10 -22.40 -12.30
N GLY A 20 -12.68 -21.56 -13.16
CA GLY A 20 -12.05 -20.28 -13.55
C GLY A 20 -12.93 -19.48 -14.50
N TRP A 21 -12.42 -18.32 -14.83
CA TRP A 21 -13.05 -17.42 -15.80
C TRP A 21 -12.30 -17.45 -17.13
N VAL A 22 -13.05 -17.47 -18.23
CA VAL A 22 -12.49 -17.42 -19.58
C VAL A 22 -11.88 -16.04 -19.84
N LYS A 23 -10.57 -16.00 -20.05
CA LYS A 23 -9.78 -14.78 -20.34
C LYS A 23 -9.58 -14.53 -21.83
N PHE A 24 -9.53 -15.59 -22.63
CA PHE A 24 -9.33 -15.52 -24.06
C PHE A 24 -9.92 -16.74 -24.74
N ILE A 25 -10.42 -16.58 -25.96
CA ILE A 25 -10.96 -17.63 -26.83
C ILE A 25 -10.29 -17.51 -28.20
N ARG A 26 -9.74 -18.64 -28.67
CA ARG A 26 -9.26 -18.79 -30.05
C ARG A 26 -9.95 -19.97 -30.69
N ASN A 27 -10.63 -19.70 -31.79
CA ASN A 27 -11.38 -20.69 -32.55
C ASN A 27 -10.63 -21.08 -33.81
N THR A 28 -10.47 -22.39 -34.06
CA THR A 28 -9.92 -22.98 -35.29
C THR A 28 -10.92 -23.96 -35.87
N PRO A 29 -10.75 -24.50 -37.10
CA PRO A 29 -11.70 -25.43 -37.67
C PRO A 29 -12.00 -26.65 -36.81
N ASN A 30 -11.00 -27.24 -36.16
CA ASN A 30 -11.14 -28.49 -35.41
C ASN A 30 -11.09 -28.31 -33.88
N LEU A 31 -10.38 -27.27 -33.39
CA LEU A 31 -10.11 -27.07 -31.97
C LEU A 31 -10.62 -25.70 -31.49
N LEU A 32 -11.08 -25.71 -30.24
CA LEU A 32 -11.33 -24.48 -29.49
C LEU A 32 -10.29 -24.36 -28.38
N PHE A 33 -9.64 -23.22 -28.27
CA PHE A 33 -8.68 -22.89 -27.21
C PHE A 33 -9.30 -21.89 -26.27
N LEU A 34 -9.36 -22.24 -24.99
CA LEU A 34 -9.78 -21.36 -23.92
C LEU A 34 -8.58 -21.08 -23.02
N VAL A 35 -8.33 -19.82 -22.73
CA VAL A 35 -7.38 -19.41 -21.69
C VAL A 35 -8.17 -19.09 -20.45
N ILE A 36 -7.91 -19.80 -19.36
CA ILE A 36 -8.69 -19.75 -18.12
C ILE A 36 -7.80 -19.35 -16.96
N ASN A 37 -8.34 -18.52 -16.07
CA ASN A 37 -7.69 -18.06 -14.85
C ASN A 37 -8.72 -18.02 -13.71
N ASP A 38 -8.31 -18.44 -12.52
CA ASP A 38 -9.13 -18.45 -11.29
C ASP A 38 -8.74 -17.36 -10.29
N GLY A 39 -7.78 -16.48 -10.65
CA GLY A 39 -7.26 -15.42 -9.80
C GLY A 39 -6.10 -15.84 -8.87
N SER A 40 -5.81 -17.14 -8.77
CA SER A 40 -4.77 -17.67 -7.85
C SER A 40 -3.34 -17.29 -8.23
N CYS A 41 -3.09 -16.94 -9.49
CA CYS A 41 -1.82 -16.45 -10.02
C CYS A 41 -2.04 -15.59 -11.27
N GLN A 42 -1.00 -14.93 -11.75
CA GLN A 42 -1.06 -14.11 -12.98
C GLN A 42 -1.14 -14.98 -14.22
N THR A 43 -0.39 -16.08 -14.26
CA THR A 43 -0.35 -17.00 -15.38
C THR A 43 -1.67 -17.74 -15.50
N SER A 44 -2.21 -17.78 -16.71
CA SER A 44 -3.44 -18.53 -17.04
C SER A 44 -3.10 -19.89 -17.64
N ILE A 45 -4.05 -20.85 -17.58
CA ILE A 45 -3.91 -22.17 -18.19
C ILE A 45 -4.64 -22.22 -19.52
N GLN A 46 -4.01 -22.78 -20.56
CA GLN A 46 -4.67 -23.08 -21.84
C GLN A 46 -5.43 -24.41 -21.74
N CYS A 47 -6.67 -24.39 -22.17
CA CYS A 47 -7.55 -25.54 -22.29
C CYS A 47 -7.85 -25.79 -23.76
N VAL A 48 -7.62 -27.00 -24.24
CA VAL A 48 -7.81 -27.41 -25.64
C VAL A 48 -9.01 -28.34 -25.72
N LEU A 49 -9.99 -27.98 -26.54
CA LEU A 49 -11.22 -28.76 -26.77
C LEU A 49 -11.25 -29.26 -28.23
N ASP A 50 -11.39 -30.55 -28.42
CA ASP A 50 -11.74 -31.11 -29.72
C ASP A 50 -13.23 -30.83 -29.97
N LYS A 51 -13.54 -30.03 -30.99
CA LYS A 51 -14.92 -29.64 -31.30
C LYS A 51 -15.83 -30.78 -31.63
N LYS A 52 -15.29 -31.93 -32.05
CA LYS A 52 -16.09 -33.14 -32.35
C LYS A 52 -16.64 -33.78 -31.08
N SER A 53 -16.02 -33.55 -29.94
CA SER A 53 -16.36 -34.13 -28.64
C SER A 53 -17.38 -33.30 -27.84
N PHE A 54 -17.76 -32.12 -28.33
CA PHE A 54 -18.64 -31.19 -27.63
C PHE A 54 -19.81 -30.73 -28.50
N ASP A 55 -20.91 -30.39 -27.88
CA ASP A 55 -22.05 -29.76 -28.57
C ASP A 55 -21.63 -28.41 -29.17
N GLN A 56 -21.90 -28.22 -30.47
CA GLN A 56 -21.49 -27.03 -31.20
C GLN A 56 -22.23 -25.76 -30.75
N ASN A 57 -23.52 -25.91 -30.33
CA ASN A 57 -24.29 -24.78 -29.81
C ASN A 57 -23.75 -24.35 -28.47
N PHE A 58 -23.33 -25.30 -27.61
CA PHE A 58 -22.69 -25.00 -26.35
C PHE A 58 -21.36 -24.24 -26.56
N LEU A 59 -20.49 -24.71 -27.45
CA LEU A 59 -19.22 -24.05 -27.76
C LEU A 59 -19.40 -22.63 -28.34
N ALA A 60 -20.43 -22.43 -29.18
CA ALA A 60 -20.72 -21.13 -29.78
C ALA A 60 -21.19 -20.07 -28.74
N GLN A 61 -21.72 -20.52 -27.63
CA GLN A 61 -22.19 -19.65 -26.54
C GLN A 61 -21.11 -19.30 -25.50
N LEU A 62 -19.88 -19.85 -25.62
CA LEU A 62 -18.80 -19.52 -24.74
C LEU A 62 -18.29 -18.12 -25.02
N SER A 63 -18.06 -17.35 -23.97
CA SER A 63 -17.69 -15.93 -24.05
C SER A 63 -16.62 -15.50 -23.03
N LEU A 64 -16.01 -14.35 -23.26
CA LEU A 64 -15.03 -13.76 -22.35
C LEU A 64 -15.69 -13.40 -21.03
N GLY A 65 -15.01 -13.70 -19.91
CA GLY A 65 -15.51 -13.42 -18.58
C GLY A 65 -16.46 -14.48 -18.01
N GLU A 66 -16.82 -15.48 -18.80
CA GLU A 66 -17.69 -16.56 -18.37
C GLU A 66 -17.02 -17.48 -17.35
N ALA A 67 -17.74 -17.87 -16.30
CA ALA A 67 -17.26 -18.82 -15.31
C ALA A 67 -17.51 -20.25 -15.79
N VAL A 68 -16.47 -21.08 -15.75
CA VAL A 68 -16.51 -22.46 -16.22
C VAL A 68 -15.89 -23.43 -15.22
N TYR A 69 -16.38 -24.67 -15.26
CA TYR A 69 -15.74 -25.83 -14.66
C TYR A 69 -15.05 -26.65 -15.74
N VAL A 70 -13.84 -27.09 -15.50
CA VAL A 70 -13.01 -27.84 -16.44
C VAL A 70 -12.53 -29.12 -15.80
N GLU A 71 -12.63 -30.23 -16.53
CA GLU A 71 -11.94 -31.50 -16.27
C GLU A 71 -11.17 -31.90 -17.51
N GLY A 72 -10.00 -32.48 -17.32
CA GLY A 72 -9.19 -32.99 -18.43
C GLY A 72 -7.83 -33.50 -18.01
N LEU A 73 -7.08 -33.90 -19.00
CA LEU A 73 -5.70 -34.40 -18.85
C LEU A 73 -4.69 -33.27 -19.07
N LEU A 74 -3.84 -33.05 -18.09
CA LEU A 74 -2.73 -32.12 -18.22
C LEU A 74 -1.64 -32.74 -19.12
N VAL A 75 -1.21 -32.04 -20.15
CA VAL A 75 -0.20 -32.49 -21.10
C VAL A 75 0.86 -31.42 -21.30
N ASP A 76 2.02 -31.82 -21.84
CA ASP A 76 3.04 -30.86 -22.31
C ASP A 76 2.45 -30.02 -23.45
N SER A 77 2.64 -28.70 -23.37
CA SER A 77 2.16 -27.83 -24.43
C SER A 77 3.12 -27.82 -25.63
N PRO A 78 2.62 -28.01 -26.87
CA PRO A 78 3.44 -27.84 -28.05
C PRO A 78 3.74 -26.37 -28.36
N ALA A 79 3.06 -25.44 -27.72
CA ALA A 79 3.20 -24.02 -27.95
C ALA A 79 4.36 -23.41 -27.14
N ALA A 80 5.16 -22.58 -27.78
CA ALA A 80 6.18 -21.80 -27.09
C ALA A 80 5.55 -20.84 -26.08
N GLY A 81 6.18 -20.70 -24.90
CA GLY A 81 5.76 -19.76 -23.85
C GLY A 81 4.78 -20.29 -22.82
N GLN A 82 4.35 -21.55 -22.94
CA GLN A 82 3.59 -22.23 -21.89
C GLN A 82 4.06 -23.68 -21.75
N PRO A 83 4.38 -24.15 -20.52
CA PRO A 83 4.93 -25.50 -20.32
C PRO A 83 3.88 -26.59 -20.50
N VAL A 84 2.66 -26.32 -20.07
CA VAL A 84 1.56 -27.30 -20.03
C VAL A 84 0.24 -26.73 -20.55
N GLU A 85 -0.65 -27.61 -20.97
CA GLU A 85 -2.02 -27.30 -21.34
C GLU A 85 -2.96 -28.44 -20.92
N VAL A 86 -4.27 -28.20 -20.88
CA VAL A 86 -5.27 -29.20 -20.50
C VAL A 86 -6.03 -29.66 -21.73
N ASN A 87 -5.94 -30.94 -22.06
CA ASN A 87 -6.85 -31.58 -23.01
C ASN A 87 -8.18 -31.86 -22.29
N VAL A 88 -9.21 -31.07 -22.63
CA VAL A 88 -10.49 -31.03 -21.91
C VAL A 88 -11.36 -32.23 -22.25
N SER A 89 -11.78 -32.97 -21.24
CA SER A 89 -12.75 -34.07 -21.36
C SER A 89 -14.16 -33.62 -20.97
N ASN A 90 -14.30 -32.65 -20.05
CA ASN A 90 -15.59 -32.12 -19.61
C ASN A 90 -15.48 -30.60 -19.36
N LEU A 91 -16.47 -29.85 -19.83
CA LEU A 91 -16.58 -28.40 -19.65
C LEU A 91 -18.02 -28.05 -19.31
N LYS A 92 -18.23 -27.26 -18.25
CA LYS A 92 -19.55 -26.78 -17.84
C LYS A 92 -19.52 -25.28 -17.58
N LYS A 93 -20.56 -24.58 -18.03
CA LYS A 93 -20.86 -23.22 -17.57
C LYS A 93 -21.38 -23.26 -16.13
N ILE A 94 -20.92 -22.32 -15.29
CA ILE A 94 -21.26 -22.33 -13.85
C ILE A 94 -22.31 -21.26 -13.51
N GLY A 95 -22.34 -20.16 -14.21
CA GLY A 95 -23.26 -19.07 -13.91
C GLY A 95 -23.77 -18.37 -15.16
N PHE A 96 -24.68 -17.43 -14.93
CA PHE A 96 -25.14 -16.53 -15.98
C PHE A 96 -24.07 -15.47 -16.28
N HIS A 97 -23.90 -15.17 -17.56
CA HIS A 97 -23.00 -14.12 -18.02
C HIS A 97 -23.68 -13.32 -19.14
N ASP A 98 -23.84 -12.01 -18.89
CA ASP A 98 -24.36 -11.05 -19.88
C ASP A 98 -23.18 -10.45 -20.66
N ILE A 99 -22.82 -11.10 -21.76
CA ILE A 99 -21.69 -10.68 -22.61
C ILE A 99 -21.98 -9.36 -23.34
N GLU A 100 -23.23 -9.06 -23.66
CA GLU A 100 -23.60 -7.86 -24.42
C GLU A 100 -23.32 -6.59 -23.62
N ASN A 101 -23.52 -6.65 -22.31
CA ASN A 101 -23.30 -5.52 -21.39
C ASN A 101 -21.97 -5.59 -20.60
N TYR A 102 -21.13 -6.63 -20.84
CA TYR A 102 -19.88 -6.78 -20.12
C TYR A 102 -18.86 -5.68 -20.51
N PRO A 103 -18.46 -4.78 -19.59
CA PRO A 103 -17.69 -3.59 -19.96
C PRO A 103 -16.21 -3.85 -20.24
N ILE A 104 -15.65 -4.99 -19.74
CA ILE A 104 -14.26 -5.35 -19.94
C ILE A 104 -14.12 -6.15 -21.23
N GLN A 105 -13.76 -5.47 -22.32
CA GLN A 105 -13.63 -6.02 -23.66
C GLN A 105 -12.18 -6.36 -24.00
N LYS A 106 -11.95 -7.01 -25.16
CA LYS A 106 -10.61 -7.35 -25.70
C LYS A 106 -9.69 -6.15 -25.91
N LYS A 107 -10.25 -4.97 -26.16
CA LYS A 107 -9.47 -3.74 -26.29
C LYS A 107 -8.88 -3.37 -24.92
N GLN A 108 -7.64 -2.88 -24.94
CA GLN A 108 -7.00 -2.38 -23.72
C GLN A 108 -7.85 -1.28 -23.11
N THR A 109 -8.35 -1.54 -21.89
CA THR A 109 -9.10 -0.56 -21.10
C THR A 109 -8.10 0.30 -20.33
N THR A 110 -8.31 1.62 -20.33
CA THR A 110 -7.45 2.53 -19.55
C THR A 110 -7.71 2.40 -18.05
N LEU A 111 -6.72 2.75 -17.24
CA LEU A 111 -6.90 2.75 -15.77
C LEU A 111 -7.96 3.76 -15.34
N GLU A 112 -8.12 4.89 -16.07
CA GLU A 112 -9.16 5.91 -15.85
C GLU A 112 -10.55 5.29 -15.96
N PHE A 113 -10.83 4.59 -17.05
CA PHE A 113 -12.11 3.90 -17.23
C PHE A 113 -12.33 2.82 -16.14
N LEU A 114 -11.29 2.07 -15.77
CA LEU A 114 -11.38 1.07 -14.74
C LEU A 114 -11.72 1.65 -13.34
N ARG A 115 -11.43 2.93 -13.10
CA ARG A 115 -11.85 3.63 -11.88
C ARG A 115 -13.35 3.96 -11.84
N GLU A 116 -14.04 3.89 -12.98
CA GLU A 116 -15.50 4.05 -13.06
C GLU A 116 -16.24 2.74 -12.74
N ILE A 117 -15.57 1.59 -12.91
CA ILE A 117 -16.14 0.24 -12.69
C ILE A 117 -15.36 -0.54 -11.60
N LEU A 118 -15.22 0.07 -10.42
CA LEU A 118 -14.37 -0.44 -9.33
C LEU A 118 -14.63 -1.92 -8.99
N HIS A 119 -15.88 -2.35 -8.99
CA HIS A 119 -16.30 -3.72 -8.67
C HIS A 119 -15.89 -4.77 -9.73
N LEU A 120 -15.63 -4.36 -10.96
CA LEU A 120 -15.21 -5.26 -12.05
C LEU A 120 -13.71 -5.16 -12.37
N ARG A 121 -13.07 -4.04 -12.05
CA ARG A 121 -11.67 -3.82 -12.40
C ARG A 121 -10.68 -4.87 -11.88
N PRO A 122 -10.93 -5.59 -10.74
CA PRO A 122 -10.05 -6.67 -10.30
C PRO A 122 -9.96 -7.84 -11.29
N ARG A 123 -10.90 -7.94 -12.26
CA ARG A 123 -10.87 -8.95 -13.31
C ARG A 123 -9.81 -8.69 -14.38
N THR A 124 -9.20 -7.50 -14.40
CA THR A 124 -8.09 -7.17 -15.32
C THR A 124 -6.76 -7.68 -14.78
N ASN A 125 -5.83 -8.01 -15.66
CA ASN A 125 -4.53 -8.57 -15.28
C ASN A 125 -3.70 -7.59 -14.45
N THR A 126 -3.68 -6.31 -14.81
CA THR A 126 -2.90 -5.28 -14.13
C THR A 126 -3.37 -5.07 -12.69
N LEU A 127 -4.70 -4.94 -12.47
CA LEU A 127 -5.20 -4.68 -11.12
C LEU A 127 -5.26 -5.95 -10.27
N SER A 128 -5.50 -7.12 -10.86
CA SER A 128 -5.36 -8.38 -10.12
C SER A 128 -3.92 -8.62 -9.65
N ALA A 129 -2.91 -8.29 -10.47
CA ALA A 129 -1.51 -8.33 -10.08
C ALA A 129 -1.23 -7.38 -8.91
N SER A 130 -1.65 -6.11 -9.01
CA SER A 130 -1.52 -5.11 -7.95
C SER A 130 -2.15 -5.59 -6.62
N PHE A 131 -3.35 -6.19 -6.66
CA PHE A 131 -4.03 -6.64 -5.46
C PHE A 131 -3.43 -7.93 -4.86
N ARG A 132 -2.85 -8.83 -5.65
CA ARG A 132 -2.06 -9.96 -5.14
C ARG A 132 -0.78 -9.48 -4.46
N ILE A 133 -0.07 -8.51 -5.06
CA ILE A 133 1.10 -7.87 -4.44
C ILE A 133 0.71 -7.19 -3.12
N ARG A 134 -0.43 -6.46 -3.08
CA ARG A 134 -0.95 -5.87 -1.83
C ARG A 134 -1.19 -6.93 -0.75
N SER A 135 -1.80 -8.05 -1.11
CA SER A 135 -2.03 -9.16 -0.18
C SER A 135 -0.73 -9.75 0.36
N SER A 136 0.24 -9.98 -0.52
CA SER A 136 1.57 -10.48 -0.13
C SER A 136 2.31 -9.49 0.76
N ALA A 137 2.27 -8.20 0.44
CA ALA A 137 2.86 -7.13 1.26
C ALA A 137 2.24 -7.10 2.66
N SER A 138 0.91 -7.21 2.77
CA SER A 138 0.21 -7.21 4.06
C SER A 138 0.64 -8.40 4.93
N PHE A 139 0.75 -9.58 4.36
CA PHE A 139 1.26 -10.75 5.08
C PHE A 139 2.74 -10.58 5.49
N ALA A 140 3.56 -10.07 4.58
CA ALA A 140 4.98 -9.83 4.84
C ALA A 140 5.21 -8.82 5.97
N ILE A 141 4.36 -7.77 6.09
CA ILE A 141 4.40 -6.81 7.19
C ILE A 141 4.22 -7.52 8.53
N HIS A 142 3.16 -8.33 8.68
CA HIS A 142 2.94 -9.10 9.90
C HIS A 142 4.11 -10.04 10.19
N LYS A 143 4.61 -10.75 9.17
CA LYS A 143 5.75 -11.65 9.30
C LYS A 143 7.01 -10.92 9.78
N PHE A 144 7.34 -9.78 9.18
CA PHE A 144 8.51 -8.98 9.55
C PHE A 144 8.52 -8.60 11.03
N PHE A 145 7.40 -8.06 11.51
CA PHE A 145 7.30 -7.58 12.89
C PHE A 145 7.19 -8.72 13.90
N GLN A 146 6.36 -9.73 13.63
CA GLN A 146 6.16 -10.86 14.54
C GLN A 146 7.46 -11.67 14.76
N GLU A 147 8.23 -11.93 13.70
CA GLU A 147 9.52 -12.62 13.81
C GLU A 147 10.60 -11.83 14.58
N ARG A 148 10.40 -10.52 14.75
CA ARG A 148 11.28 -9.63 15.54
C ARG A 148 10.76 -9.33 16.94
N GLY A 149 9.71 -10.05 17.36
CA GLY A 149 9.14 -9.95 18.71
C GLY A 149 8.33 -8.67 18.94
N PHE A 150 7.75 -8.07 17.89
CA PHE A 150 6.77 -7.01 18.02
C PHE A 150 5.38 -7.58 18.28
N PHE A 151 4.60 -6.89 19.08
CA PHE A 151 3.19 -7.20 19.27
C PHE A 151 2.33 -6.38 18.30
N TYR A 152 1.45 -7.06 17.56
CA TYR A 152 0.39 -6.38 16.82
C TYR A 152 -0.66 -5.89 17.79
N VAL A 153 -0.94 -4.59 17.75
CA VAL A 153 -1.90 -3.95 18.66
C VAL A 153 -3.02 -3.25 17.91
N HIS A 154 -4.20 -3.27 18.48
CA HIS A 154 -5.34 -2.52 18.00
C HIS A 154 -5.36 -1.14 18.66
N THR A 155 -5.40 -0.10 17.84
CA THR A 155 -5.66 1.28 18.27
C THR A 155 -7.02 1.73 17.75
N PRO A 156 -7.77 2.57 18.49
CA PRO A 156 -9.11 2.96 18.11
C PRO A 156 -9.16 3.71 16.77
N ILE A 157 -10.13 3.34 15.93
CA ILE A 157 -10.42 4.09 14.69
C ILE A 157 -11.21 5.37 15.01
N ILE A 158 -12.07 5.33 16.03
CA ILE A 158 -12.82 6.49 16.51
C ILE A 158 -12.05 7.11 17.67
N THR A 159 -11.68 8.37 17.55
CA THR A 159 -10.87 9.08 18.55
C THR A 159 -11.41 10.48 18.82
N ALA A 160 -11.13 11.00 20.03
CA ALA A 160 -11.36 12.39 20.36
C ALA A 160 -10.06 13.23 20.31
N SER A 161 -8.90 12.60 20.02
CA SER A 161 -7.59 13.24 19.99
C SER A 161 -7.10 13.39 18.55
N ASP A 162 -6.57 14.57 18.22
CA ASP A 162 -5.87 14.79 16.96
C ASP A 162 -4.38 14.48 17.15
N CYS A 163 -3.92 13.38 16.53
CA CYS A 163 -2.53 12.96 16.63
C CYS A 163 -1.55 13.97 16.00
N GLU A 164 -1.93 14.58 14.89
CA GLU A 164 -1.05 15.51 14.15
C GLU A 164 -1.22 16.97 14.60
N GLY A 165 -2.30 17.28 15.34
CA GLY A 165 -2.56 18.61 15.90
C GLY A 165 -3.03 19.67 14.88
N ALA A 166 -3.26 19.29 13.64
CA ALA A 166 -3.72 20.17 12.56
C ALA A 166 -4.46 19.39 11.45
N GLY A 167 -4.80 18.12 11.70
CA GLY A 167 -5.41 17.25 10.71
C GLY A 167 -6.88 17.60 10.44
N GLU A 168 -7.27 17.68 9.17
CA GLU A 168 -8.66 17.68 8.79
C GLU A 168 -9.22 16.27 9.02
N MET A 169 -10.06 16.11 10.06
CA MET A 169 -10.63 14.83 10.45
C MET A 169 -12.08 14.69 10.03
N PHE A 170 -12.48 13.49 9.60
CA PHE A 170 -13.88 13.15 9.39
C PHE A 170 -14.60 13.01 10.73
N ARG A 171 -15.62 13.80 10.95
CA ARG A 171 -16.46 13.71 12.16
C ARG A 171 -17.32 12.45 12.10
N VAL A 172 -17.41 11.74 13.24
CA VAL A 172 -18.31 10.61 13.44
C VAL A 172 -19.44 11.06 14.34
N THR A 173 -20.69 10.87 13.91
CA THR A 173 -21.88 11.29 14.65
C THR A 173 -23.08 10.41 14.32
N THR A 174 -23.98 10.25 15.28
CA THR A 174 -25.29 9.62 15.11
C THR A 174 -26.41 10.65 14.98
N LEU A 175 -26.08 11.94 15.11
CA LEU A 175 -27.05 13.06 15.03
C LEU A 175 -27.12 13.64 13.63
N SER A 176 -28.31 14.05 13.24
CA SER A 176 -28.53 14.88 12.03
C SER A 176 -28.20 16.36 12.27
N ASP A 177 -28.31 16.84 13.52
CA ASP A 177 -27.96 18.21 13.93
C ASP A 177 -26.62 18.23 14.68
N LEU A 178 -25.62 18.81 14.06
CA LEU A 178 -24.25 18.87 14.59
C LEU A 178 -24.04 19.85 15.74
N GLN A 179 -25.03 20.73 16.02
CA GLN A 179 -24.93 21.73 17.10
C GLN A 179 -25.14 21.12 18.49
N ARG A 180 -25.69 19.89 18.57
CA ARG A 180 -26.05 19.20 19.81
C ARG A 180 -25.10 18.06 20.15
N SER A 181 -23.78 18.29 20.03
CA SER A 181 -22.77 17.24 20.22
C SER A 181 -22.78 16.57 21.61
N GLU A 182 -23.31 17.24 22.62
CA GLU A 182 -23.47 16.67 23.99
C GLU A 182 -24.54 15.56 24.03
N GLU A 183 -25.47 15.55 23.08
CA GLU A 183 -26.50 14.52 22.92
C GLU A 183 -26.05 13.37 22.03
N ASP A 184 -24.86 13.47 21.42
CA ASP A 184 -24.32 12.46 20.53
C ASP A 184 -23.88 11.21 21.31
N PHE A 185 -23.70 10.09 20.59
CA PHE A 185 -23.42 8.77 21.16
C PHE A 185 -22.29 8.78 22.22
N PHE A 186 -21.21 9.53 21.98
CA PHE A 186 -20.07 9.64 22.90
C PHE A 186 -20.15 10.85 23.85
N GLY A 187 -21.20 11.65 23.81
CA GLY A 187 -21.35 12.87 24.62
C GLY A 187 -20.34 13.99 24.32
N LYS A 188 -19.56 13.85 23.27
CA LYS A 188 -18.57 14.83 22.78
C LYS A 188 -18.25 14.59 21.32
N PRO A 189 -17.65 15.58 20.61
CA PRO A 189 -17.18 15.37 19.24
C PRO A 189 -16.12 14.29 19.17
N VAL A 190 -16.28 13.36 18.21
CA VAL A 190 -15.31 12.31 17.90
C VAL A 190 -15.13 12.21 16.39
N TYR A 191 -14.01 11.64 15.98
CA TYR A 191 -13.54 11.66 14.60
C TYR A 191 -12.95 10.31 14.19
N LEU A 192 -12.81 10.08 12.89
CA LEU A 192 -11.98 8.99 12.38
C LEU A 192 -10.50 9.37 12.53
N THR A 193 -9.71 8.44 13.00
CA THR A 193 -8.28 8.68 13.32
C THR A 193 -7.45 8.99 12.07
N VAL A 194 -6.47 9.89 12.23
CA VAL A 194 -5.43 10.17 11.24
C VAL A 194 -4.18 9.29 11.44
N SER A 195 -4.04 8.67 12.62
CA SER A 195 -2.91 7.80 13.03
C SER A 195 -3.25 7.09 14.34
N GLY A 196 -2.77 5.86 14.49
CA GLY A 196 -2.83 5.12 15.76
C GLY A 196 -1.62 5.34 16.67
N GLN A 197 -0.74 6.29 16.35
CA GLN A 197 0.55 6.47 17.01
C GLN A 197 0.43 6.73 18.52
N LEU A 198 -0.39 7.69 18.93
CA LEU A 198 -0.42 8.12 20.34
C LEU A 198 -0.84 6.98 21.29
N GLU A 199 -1.84 6.20 20.89
CA GLU A 199 -2.28 5.03 21.64
C GLU A 199 -1.26 3.88 21.56
N ALA A 200 -0.58 3.73 20.42
CA ALA A 200 0.50 2.74 20.27
C ALA A 200 1.70 3.06 21.16
N GLU A 201 2.05 4.34 21.37
CA GLU A 201 3.09 4.73 22.34
C GLU A 201 2.76 4.25 23.76
N ALA A 202 1.50 4.37 24.20
CA ALA A 202 1.10 3.86 25.51
C ALA A 202 1.33 2.35 25.64
N LEU A 203 1.07 1.59 24.56
CA LEU A 203 1.29 0.15 24.54
C LEU A 203 2.79 -0.19 24.41
N ALA A 204 3.57 0.60 23.67
CA ALA A 204 5.02 0.42 23.54
C ALA A 204 5.75 0.61 24.87
N LEU A 205 5.31 1.59 25.69
CA LEU A 205 5.85 1.85 27.03
C LEU A 205 5.49 0.77 28.06
N ALA A 206 4.65 -0.20 27.69
CA ALA A 206 4.32 -1.38 28.51
C ALA A 206 4.86 -2.68 27.91
N LEU A 207 4.80 -2.85 26.58
CA LEU A 207 5.12 -4.08 25.86
C LEU A 207 6.49 -4.03 25.15
N GLY A 208 7.15 -2.88 25.14
CA GLY A 208 8.46 -2.66 24.56
C GLY A 208 8.44 -2.37 23.06
N LYS A 209 7.91 -3.27 22.24
CA LYS A 209 7.85 -3.13 20.79
C LYS A 209 6.47 -3.51 20.28
N VAL A 210 5.76 -2.56 19.68
CA VAL A 210 4.43 -2.78 19.13
C VAL A 210 4.33 -2.25 17.70
N TYR A 211 3.32 -2.66 16.97
CA TYR A 211 2.95 -2.05 15.69
C TYR A 211 1.45 -2.09 15.47
N THR A 212 0.93 -1.06 14.82
CA THR A 212 -0.41 -1.05 14.23
C THR A 212 -0.32 -1.36 12.74
N PHE A 213 -1.36 -1.92 12.19
CA PHE A 213 -1.58 -2.02 10.76
C PHE A 213 -3.07 -1.89 10.52
N GLY A 214 -3.51 -0.72 10.14
CA GLY A 214 -4.92 -0.39 10.08
C GLY A 214 -5.23 0.81 9.18
N PRO A 215 -6.53 1.05 8.94
CA PRO A 215 -6.99 2.19 8.16
C PRO A 215 -6.79 3.49 8.93
N THR A 216 -6.41 4.54 8.19
CA THR A 216 -6.33 5.92 8.64
C THR A 216 -7.08 6.82 7.67
N PHE A 217 -7.53 7.98 8.14
CA PHE A 217 -8.46 8.84 7.43
C PHE A 217 -8.01 10.29 7.47
N ARG A 218 -7.99 10.96 6.33
CA ARG A 218 -7.69 12.40 6.23
C ARG A 218 -8.70 13.08 5.34
N ALA A 219 -9.36 14.12 5.87
CA ALA A 219 -10.40 14.88 5.17
C ALA A 219 -9.84 16.01 4.27
N GLU A 220 -8.54 15.98 4.01
CA GLU A 220 -7.87 16.96 3.16
C GLU A 220 -8.50 17.01 1.76
N ASN A 221 -8.83 18.22 1.29
CA ASN A 221 -9.33 18.42 -0.06
C ASN A 221 -8.19 18.39 -1.09
N SER A 222 -7.46 17.27 -1.13
CA SER A 222 -6.33 17.06 -2.03
C SER A 222 -6.69 16.03 -3.10
N ASN A 223 -6.70 16.45 -4.36
CA ASN A 223 -7.03 15.58 -5.51
C ASN A 223 -5.80 15.27 -6.36
N THR A 224 -4.76 14.72 -5.75
CA THR A 224 -3.52 14.34 -6.43
C THR A 224 -3.46 12.83 -6.71
N THR A 225 -2.43 12.39 -7.40
CA THR A 225 -2.17 10.96 -7.65
C THR A 225 -1.61 10.22 -6.44
N ARG A 226 -1.33 10.92 -5.33
CA ARG A 226 -0.63 10.40 -4.13
C ARG A 226 -1.48 10.47 -2.86
N HIS A 227 -2.71 11.04 -2.90
CA HIS A 227 -3.59 11.24 -1.75
C HIS A 227 -4.89 10.45 -1.86
N LEU A 228 -5.28 9.87 -0.74
CA LEU A 228 -6.55 9.18 -0.50
C LEU A 228 -7.13 9.71 0.81
N ALA A 229 -8.45 9.73 0.92
CA ALA A 229 -9.14 10.07 2.16
C ALA A 229 -9.15 8.90 3.16
N GLU A 230 -9.00 7.66 2.68
CA GLU A 230 -8.83 6.43 3.45
C GLU A 230 -7.65 5.65 2.87
N PHE A 231 -6.69 5.28 3.72
CA PHE A 231 -5.50 4.52 3.35
C PHE A 231 -5.01 3.70 4.55
N TRP A 232 -4.03 2.82 4.34
CA TRP A 232 -3.56 1.94 5.41
C TRP A 232 -2.15 2.34 5.86
N MET A 233 -2.00 2.47 7.18
CA MET A 233 -0.72 2.79 7.82
C MET A 233 -0.17 1.59 8.59
N ILE A 234 1.15 1.45 8.54
CA ILE A 234 1.93 0.56 9.39
C ILE A 234 2.73 1.46 10.33
N GLU A 235 2.45 1.38 11.63
CA GLU A 235 2.98 2.32 12.61
C GLU A 235 3.61 1.56 13.80
N PRO A 236 4.89 1.17 13.69
CA PRO A 236 5.63 0.61 14.82
C PRO A 236 6.04 1.70 15.81
N GLU A 237 5.93 1.39 17.10
CA GLU A 237 6.43 2.20 18.22
C GLU A 237 7.29 1.33 19.14
N MET A 238 8.47 1.83 19.50
CA MET A 238 9.48 1.06 20.21
C MET A 238 10.06 1.84 21.39
N ALA A 239 9.91 1.29 22.59
CA ALA A 239 10.66 1.77 23.76
C ALA A 239 12.13 1.42 23.60
N PHE A 240 13.02 2.29 24.11
CA PHE A 240 14.47 2.13 24.09
C PHE A 240 15.09 2.16 22.69
N TYR A 241 14.41 2.79 21.72
CA TYR A 241 14.92 3.06 20.39
C TYR A 241 15.18 4.55 20.21
N ASP A 242 16.33 4.88 19.66
CA ASP A 242 16.68 6.23 19.19
C ASP A 242 16.36 6.41 17.70
N LEU A 243 16.70 7.57 17.15
CA LEU A 243 16.45 7.90 15.76
C LEU A 243 17.20 6.96 14.80
N GLU A 244 18.47 6.66 15.07
CA GLU A 244 19.31 5.81 14.20
C GLU A 244 18.83 4.38 14.16
N MET A 245 18.50 3.81 15.32
CA MET A 245 17.90 2.46 15.42
C MET A 245 16.58 2.39 14.65
N THR A 246 15.79 3.46 14.68
CA THR A 246 14.49 3.54 14.00
C THR A 246 14.65 3.63 12.48
N ILE A 247 15.58 4.43 11.97
CA ILE A 247 15.94 4.49 10.55
C ILE A 247 16.43 3.13 10.06
N SER A 248 17.28 2.45 10.86
CA SER A 248 17.78 1.11 10.55
C SER A 248 16.64 0.09 10.43
N LEU A 249 15.68 0.09 11.37
CA LEU A 249 14.52 -0.80 11.34
C LEU A 249 13.63 -0.51 10.11
N ALA A 250 13.38 0.76 9.79
CA ALA A 250 12.61 1.16 8.62
C ALA A 250 13.28 0.66 7.32
N THR A 251 14.60 0.81 7.20
CA THR A 251 15.37 0.29 6.07
C THR A 251 15.28 -1.22 5.94
N GLN A 252 15.44 -1.95 7.05
CA GLN A 252 15.31 -3.41 7.07
C GLN A 252 13.90 -3.86 6.67
N MET A 253 12.86 -3.14 7.14
CA MET A 253 11.48 -3.44 6.78
C MET A 253 11.24 -3.27 5.29
N LEU A 254 11.62 -2.14 4.70
CA LEU A 254 11.44 -1.87 3.27
C LEU A 254 12.17 -2.91 2.41
N LYS A 255 13.41 -3.27 2.77
CA LYS A 255 14.17 -4.32 2.08
C LYS A 255 13.50 -5.69 2.20
N PHE A 256 13.07 -6.08 3.41
CA PHE A 256 12.38 -7.35 3.63
C PHE A 256 11.08 -7.46 2.82
N LEU A 257 10.25 -6.41 2.82
CA LEU A 257 9.00 -6.39 2.07
C LEU A 257 9.26 -6.49 0.56
N THR A 258 10.27 -5.78 0.07
CA THR A 258 10.66 -5.81 -1.35
C THR A 258 11.15 -7.19 -1.77
N GLU A 259 12.03 -7.82 -0.99
CA GLU A 259 12.53 -9.17 -1.24
C GLU A 259 11.40 -10.22 -1.18
N PHE A 260 10.48 -10.07 -0.23
CA PHE A 260 9.31 -10.95 -0.12
C PHE A 260 8.44 -10.88 -1.38
N ILE A 261 8.18 -9.68 -1.91
CA ILE A 261 7.39 -9.49 -3.13
C ILE A 261 8.11 -10.07 -4.34
N ILE A 262 9.41 -9.84 -4.49
CA ILE A 262 10.21 -10.44 -5.59
C ILE A 262 10.08 -11.97 -5.56
N THR A 263 10.18 -12.58 -4.37
CA THR A 263 10.16 -14.04 -4.21
C THR A 263 8.78 -14.65 -4.46
N HIS A 264 7.70 -13.98 -4.04
CA HIS A 264 6.36 -14.58 -4.01
C HIS A 264 5.42 -14.11 -5.14
N ASN A 265 5.77 -13.00 -5.81
CA ASN A 265 4.92 -12.37 -6.83
C ASN A 265 5.67 -12.15 -8.16
N GLN A 266 6.58 -13.05 -8.52
CA GLN A 266 7.39 -12.92 -9.73
C GLN A 266 6.53 -12.74 -11.00
N ASP A 267 5.52 -13.59 -11.21
CA ASP A 267 4.62 -13.53 -12.36
C ASP A 267 3.88 -12.18 -12.43
N ASP A 268 3.48 -11.65 -11.27
CA ASP A 268 2.80 -10.35 -11.18
C ASP A 268 3.74 -9.21 -11.56
N LEU A 269 4.99 -9.25 -11.09
CA LEU A 269 6.02 -8.26 -11.41
C LEU A 269 6.41 -8.31 -12.89
N GLU A 270 6.51 -9.50 -13.48
CA GLU A 270 6.78 -9.67 -14.93
C GLU A 270 5.65 -9.06 -15.78
N TRP A 271 4.39 -9.26 -15.37
CA TRP A 271 3.26 -8.61 -16.02
C TRP A 271 3.32 -7.09 -15.92
N LEU A 272 3.54 -6.57 -14.71
CA LEU A 272 3.61 -5.14 -14.47
C LEU A 272 4.81 -4.50 -15.18
N THR A 273 5.96 -5.19 -15.29
CA THR A 273 7.10 -4.77 -16.10
C THR A 273 6.69 -4.50 -17.56
N LYS A 274 5.91 -5.41 -18.16
CA LYS A 274 5.41 -5.24 -19.53
C LYS A 274 4.38 -4.11 -19.64
N PHE A 275 3.56 -3.93 -18.60
CA PHE A 275 2.52 -2.91 -18.58
C PHE A 275 3.08 -1.49 -18.37
N THR A 276 4.06 -1.34 -17.48
CA THR A 276 4.65 -0.04 -17.12
C THR A 276 5.85 0.34 -17.97
N GLU A 277 6.37 -0.59 -18.78
CA GLU A 277 7.59 -0.47 -19.57
C GLU A 277 8.85 -0.19 -18.70
N VAL A 278 8.79 -0.53 -17.40
CA VAL A 278 9.89 -0.40 -16.44
C VAL A 278 10.35 -1.79 -16.02
N ASN A 279 11.65 -2.08 -16.09
CA ASN A 279 12.18 -3.33 -15.55
C ASN A 279 12.10 -3.35 -14.02
N LEU A 280 10.94 -3.80 -13.49
CA LEU A 280 10.66 -3.79 -12.06
C LEU A 280 11.63 -4.66 -11.27
N LEU A 281 11.96 -5.83 -11.78
CA LEU A 281 12.86 -6.75 -11.07
C LEU A 281 14.24 -6.11 -10.86
N GLU A 282 14.82 -5.54 -11.91
CA GLU A 282 16.11 -4.85 -11.84
C GLU A 282 16.04 -3.62 -10.89
N LYS A 283 14.98 -2.83 -10.99
CA LYS A 283 14.76 -1.68 -10.09
C LYS A 283 14.73 -2.11 -8.62
N LEU A 284 13.96 -3.15 -8.29
CA LEU A 284 13.78 -3.64 -6.93
C LEU A 284 15.05 -4.32 -6.40
N GLU A 285 15.76 -5.09 -7.23
CA GLU A 285 17.06 -5.67 -6.86
C GLU A 285 18.12 -4.59 -6.62
N ASN A 286 18.15 -3.52 -7.42
CA ASN A 286 19.06 -2.39 -7.21
C ASN A 286 18.77 -1.69 -5.87
N PHE A 287 17.50 -1.54 -5.50
CA PHE A 287 17.12 -1.03 -4.18
C PHE A 287 17.63 -1.93 -3.04
N LEU A 288 17.53 -3.26 -3.18
CA LEU A 288 18.02 -4.21 -2.15
C LEU A 288 19.53 -4.12 -1.93
N ARG A 289 20.31 -3.87 -2.99
CA ARG A 289 21.79 -3.81 -2.95
C ARG A 289 22.33 -2.52 -2.35
N GLN A 290 21.53 -1.47 -2.24
CA GLN A 290 21.99 -0.15 -1.80
C GLN A 290 21.39 0.21 -0.44
N ASP A 291 22.17 0.88 0.39
CA ASP A 291 21.67 1.56 1.58
C ASP A 291 21.24 2.99 1.21
N PRO A 292 20.27 3.58 1.92
CA PRO A 292 19.85 4.94 1.67
C PRO A 292 20.97 5.92 1.97
N THR A 293 20.98 7.06 1.27
CA THR A 293 21.77 8.20 1.68
C THR A 293 21.04 8.92 2.80
N ILE A 294 21.71 9.15 3.92
CA ILE A 294 21.19 9.96 5.03
C ILE A 294 21.75 11.37 4.90
N VAL A 295 20.88 12.35 4.92
CA VAL A 295 21.22 13.78 4.79
C VAL A 295 20.35 14.60 5.75
N SER A 296 20.92 15.61 6.41
CA SER A 296 20.12 16.51 7.21
C SER A 296 19.25 17.42 6.33
N TYR A 297 18.13 17.90 6.87
CA TYR A 297 17.27 18.87 6.18
C TYR A 297 18.05 20.13 5.76
N THR A 298 18.96 20.62 6.62
CA THR A 298 19.80 21.78 6.30
C THR A 298 20.68 21.52 5.07
N GLU A 299 21.36 20.36 5.02
CA GLU A 299 22.16 19.96 3.84
C GLU A 299 21.29 19.76 2.61
N ALA A 300 20.11 19.14 2.75
CA ALA A 300 19.17 18.95 1.65
C ALA A 300 18.74 20.30 1.04
N VAL A 301 18.39 21.30 1.87
CA VAL A 301 18.06 22.65 1.41
C VAL A 301 19.24 23.32 0.69
N GLU A 302 20.46 23.16 1.16
CA GLU A 302 21.65 23.70 0.48
C GLU A 302 21.92 23.01 -0.87
N ILE A 303 21.74 21.68 -0.95
CA ILE A 303 21.82 20.94 -2.21
C ILE A 303 20.79 21.47 -3.22
N LEU A 304 19.54 21.68 -2.78
CA LEU A 304 18.47 22.20 -3.61
C LEU A 304 18.77 23.62 -4.11
N LYS A 305 19.21 24.53 -3.24
CA LYS A 305 19.59 25.91 -3.62
C LYS A 305 20.73 25.93 -4.65
N ASN A 306 21.70 25.04 -4.50
CA ASN A 306 22.87 24.97 -5.39
C ASN A 306 22.64 24.12 -6.64
N SER A 307 21.42 23.59 -6.85
CA SER A 307 21.09 22.71 -7.97
C SER A 307 21.10 23.36 -9.34
N GLY A 308 20.97 24.68 -9.40
CA GLY A 308 20.76 25.43 -10.64
C GLY A 308 19.37 25.22 -11.28
N ARG A 309 18.47 24.46 -10.65
CA ARG A 309 17.06 24.28 -11.11
C ARG A 309 16.16 25.42 -10.65
N ASN A 310 15.24 25.79 -11.50
CA ASN A 310 14.12 26.63 -11.11
C ASN A 310 13.00 25.72 -10.57
N PHE A 311 12.76 25.79 -9.29
CA PHE A 311 11.64 25.13 -8.63
C PHE A 311 10.42 26.03 -8.61
N GLU A 312 9.21 25.44 -8.70
CA GLU A 312 7.95 26.17 -8.54
C GLU A 312 7.86 26.79 -7.13
N PHE A 313 8.35 26.03 -6.13
CA PHE A 313 8.48 26.48 -4.74
C PHE A 313 9.97 26.64 -4.40
N PRO A 314 10.51 27.87 -4.32
CA PRO A 314 11.91 28.06 -4.02
C PRO A 314 12.31 27.42 -2.67
N PRO A 315 13.37 26.59 -2.63
CA PRO A 315 13.79 25.95 -1.39
C PRO A 315 14.31 26.98 -0.38
N ALA A 316 13.73 26.99 0.80
CA ALA A 316 14.13 27.86 1.91
C ALA A 316 14.09 27.09 3.22
N TRP A 317 15.08 27.37 4.11
CA TRP A 317 15.10 26.76 5.43
C TRP A 317 13.86 27.18 6.24
N GLY A 318 13.21 26.24 6.89
CA GLY A 318 11.97 26.46 7.63
C GLY A 318 10.69 26.16 6.83
N HIS A 319 10.80 25.79 5.54
CA HIS A 319 9.66 25.42 4.71
C HIS A 319 9.66 23.91 4.43
N ASP A 320 8.49 23.30 4.32
CA ASP A 320 8.38 21.89 3.96
C ASP A 320 8.99 21.60 2.57
N LEU A 321 9.65 20.45 2.44
CA LEU A 321 10.08 19.94 1.14
C LEU A 321 8.88 19.55 0.30
N GLN A 322 8.79 20.14 -0.89
CA GLN A 322 7.74 19.83 -1.86
C GLN A 322 8.11 18.61 -2.70
N THR A 323 7.14 18.00 -3.36
CA THR A 323 7.34 16.82 -4.25
C THR A 323 8.47 17.01 -5.27
N GLU A 324 8.66 18.22 -5.81
CA GLU A 324 9.74 18.52 -6.75
C GLU A 324 11.13 18.50 -6.08
N HIS A 325 11.20 18.89 -4.80
CA HIS A 325 12.43 18.85 -4.00
C HIS A 325 12.82 17.40 -3.70
N GLU A 326 11.87 16.58 -3.23
CA GLU A 326 12.09 15.14 -3.00
C GLU A 326 12.57 14.43 -4.25
N LYS A 327 11.92 14.71 -5.40
CA LYS A 327 12.29 14.15 -6.70
C LYS A 327 13.73 14.53 -7.07
N TYR A 328 14.10 15.80 -6.87
CA TYR A 328 15.47 16.24 -7.16
C TYR A 328 16.49 15.52 -6.28
N LEU A 329 16.24 15.43 -4.97
CA LEU A 329 17.16 14.73 -4.05
C LEU A 329 17.35 13.26 -4.44
N LEU A 330 16.28 12.58 -4.79
CA LEU A 330 16.33 11.18 -5.28
C LEU A 330 17.12 11.04 -6.59
N GLU A 331 16.96 11.98 -7.52
CA GLU A 331 17.73 12.03 -8.77
C GLU A 331 19.21 12.35 -8.51
N HIS A 332 19.50 13.29 -7.61
CA HIS A 332 20.85 13.71 -7.25
C HIS A 332 21.67 12.58 -6.64
N PHE A 333 21.09 11.81 -5.72
CA PHE A 333 21.76 10.68 -5.07
C PHE A 333 21.64 9.36 -5.83
N GLY A 334 20.72 9.22 -6.77
CA GLY A 334 20.49 8.01 -7.56
C GLY A 334 20.02 6.80 -6.75
N ARG A 335 19.50 7.00 -5.55
CA ARG A 335 19.05 5.95 -4.61
C ARG A 335 18.03 6.49 -3.62
N ALA A 336 17.56 5.64 -2.70
CA ALA A 336 16.73 6.07 -1.58
C ALA A 336 17.46 7.12 -0.72
N VAL A 337 16.69 8.08 -0.20
CA VAL A 337 17.24 9.18 0.63
C VAL A 337 16.44 9.25 1.93
N VAL A 338 17.15 9.43 3.03
CA VAL A 338 16.56 9.69 4.35
C VAL A 338 16.94 11.11 4.73
N VAL A 339 15.94 12.01 4.79
CA VAL A 339 16.16 13.39 5.23
C VAL A 339 15.82 13.49 6.71
N THR A 340 16.74 14.04 7.51
CA THR A 340 16.63 14.06 8.98
C THR A 340 16.69 15.48 9.54
N HIS A 341 16.29 15.67 10.80
CA HIS A 341 16.45 16.91 11.56
C HIS A 341 15.80 18.12 10.90
N TYR A 342 14.48 18.03 10.69
CA TYR A 342 13.68 19.14 10.17
C TYR A 342 13.48 20.24 11.23
N PRO A 343 13.19 21.48 10.80
CA PRO A 343 12.80 22.57 11.70
C PRO A 343 11.58 22.20 12.56
N LYS A 344 11.61 22.52 13.83
CA LYS A 344 10.56 22.18 14.79
C LYS A 344 9.21 22.83 14.48
N GLU A 345 9.21 23.96 13.79
CA GLU A 345 8.03 24.75 13.46
C GLU A 345 7.12 24.07 12.44
N ILE A 346 7.71 23.19 11.61
CA ILE A 346 6.98 22.48 10.54
C ILE A 346 6.74 21.00 10.86
N LYS A 347 7.03 20.58 12.11
CA LYS A 347 6.85 19.18 12.54
C LYS A 347 6.01 19.09 13.81
N ALA A 348 5.37 17.92 14.01
CA ALA A 348 4.41 17.67 15.06
C ALA A 348 4.98 17.85 16.49
N PHE A 349 4.08 18.14 17.43
CA PHE A 349 4.41 18.47 18.81
C PHE A 349 5.13 17.37 19.59
N TYR A 350 4.88 16.12 19.25
CA TYR A 350 5.42 14.94 19.94
C TYR A 350 6.86 14.59 19.56
N MET A 351 7.42 15.21 18.53
CA MET A 351 8.78 14.93 18.10
C MET A 351 9.80 15.53 19.04
N LYS A 352 10.83 14.74 19.40
CA LYS A 352 11.89 15.16 20.33
C LYS A 352 12.69 16.31 19.76
N LEU A 353 12.85 17.38 20.56
CA LEU A 353 13.74 18.48 20.20
C LEU A 353 15.21 18.02 20.18
N ASP A 354 15.96 18.53 19.22
CA ASP A 354 17.42 18.45 19.23
C ASP A 354 18.02 19.39 20.27
N GLU A 355 19.30 19.19 20.54
CA GLU A 355 20.04 20.01 21.52
C GLU A 355 20.13 21.50 21.12
N ASP A 356 20.02 21.81 19.83
CA ASP A 356 19.99 23.17 19.29
C ASP A 356 18.68 23.92 19.52
N ASN A 357 17.61 23.20 19.93
CA ASN A 357 16.25 23.71 20.10
C ASN A 357 15.61 24.32 18.82
N LYS A 358 16.17 24.05 17.64
CA LYS A 358 15.69 24.54 16.34
C LYS A 358 15.11 23.40 15.50
N THR A 359 15.70 22.23 15.63
CA THR A 359 15.31 21.05 14.86
C THR A 359 14.73 19.97 15.77
N VAL A 360 14.17 18.93 15.18
CA VAL A 360 13.63 17.76 15.86
C VAL A 360 14.30 16.48 15.35
N LYS A 361 14.40 15.46 16.22
CA LYS A 361 14.93 14.13 15.88
C LYS A 361 13.90 13.34 15.08
N ASN A 362 13.76 13.69 13.81
CA ASN A 362 12.85 13.05 12.87
C ASN A 362 13.53 12.63 11.58
N PHE A 363 12.82 11.88 10.78
CA PHE A 363 13.24 11.54 9.42
C PHE A 363 12.04 11.34 8.50
N ASP A 364 12.25 11.68 7.22
CA ASP A 364 11.37 11.32 6.12
C ASP A 364 12.17 10.41 5.16
N TYR A 365 11.65 9.22 4.86
CA TYR A 365 12.28 8.23 4.00
C TYR A 365 11.70 8.33 2.59
N LEU A 366 12.53 8.68 1.64
CA LEU A 366 12.16 8.91 0.24
C LEU A 366 12.56 7.70 -0.62
N LEU A 367 11.63 7.22 -1.46
CA LEU A 367 11.90 6.18 -2.45
C LEU A 367 11.82 6.71 -3.89
N PRO A 368 12.72 6.23 -4.79
CA PRO A 368 12.72 6.62 -6.19
C PRO A 368 11.36 6.41 -6.88
N GLY A 369 10.89 7.42 -7.60
CA GLY A 369 9.62 7.39 -8.33
C GLY A 369 8.37 7.66 -7.49
N VAL A 370 8.50 7.69 -6.14
CA VAL A 370 7.38 7.94 -5.22
C VAL A 370 7.58 9.19 -4.37
N GLY A 371 8.78 9.42 -3.84
CA GLY A 371 9.09 10.42 -2.82
C GLY A 371 8.90 9.86 -1.42
N GLU A 372 8.40 10.65 -0.47
CA GLU A 372 8.19 10.22 0.91
C GLU A 372 7.23 9.03 1.01
N VAL A 373 7.69 7.97 1.69
CA VAL A 373 6.91 6.76 1.99
C VAL A 373 6.81 6.50 3.49
N ILE A 374 7.81 6.93 4.27
CA ILE A 374 7.84 6.82 5.74
C ILE A 374 8.16 8.19 6.31
N GLY A 375 7.39 8.59 7.33
CA GLY A 375 7.73 9.64 8.28
C GLY A 375 7.92 9.04 9.66
N GLY A 376 8.97 9.43 10.39
CA GLY A 376 9.27 8.90 11.71
C GLY A 376 10.03 9.86 12.60
N SER A 377 10.04 9.58 13.90
CA SER A 377 10.80 10.39 14.86
C SER A 377 11.10 9.65 16.15
N GLN A 378 12.12 10.11 16.85
CA GLN A 378 12.21 9.93 18.28
C GLN A 378 11.13 10.79 18.94
N ARG A 379 10.46 10.25 19.96
CA ARG A 379 9.36 10.92 20.66
C ARG A 379 9.91 11.75 21.82
N GLU A 380 9.27 12.89 22.09
CA GLU A 380 9.65 13.71 23.24
C GLU A 380 9.33 12.96 24.55
N ASP A 381 10.37 12.68 25.32
CA ASP A 381 10.30 11.93 26.58
C ASP A 381 10.35 12.82 27.82
N ASN A 382 10.54 14.13 27.64
CA ASN A 382 10.50 15.12 28.72
C ASN A 382 9.12 15.75 28.84
N TYR A 383 8.51 15.58 30.01
CA TYR A 383 7.17 16.09 30.30
C TYR A 383 7.02 17.60 30.05
N GLN A 384 7.96 18.41 30.57
CA GLN A 384 7.84 19.87 30.48
C GLN A 384 8.03 20.37 29.04
N VAL A 385 8.94 19.76 28.30
CA VAL A 385 9.16 20.10 26.88
C VAL A 385 7.93 19.76 26.06
N LEU A 386 7.37 18.57 26.24
CA LEU A 386 6.16 18.14 25.53
C LEU A 386 4.95 19.04 25.87
N LEU A 387 4.76 19.39 27.16
CA LEU A 387 3.70 20.30 27.57
C LEU A 387 3.84 21.68 26.91
N ASN A 388 5.05 22.22 26.84
CA ASN A 388 5.29 23.49 26.20
C ASN A 388 4.99 23.41 24.69
N ARG A 389 5.38 22.34 24.01
CA ARG A 389 5.07 22.13 22.58
C ARG A 389 3.57 22.07 22.31
N ILE A 390 2.80 21.39 23.16
CA ILE A 390 1.32 21.34 23.09
C ILE A 390 0.74 22.75 23.21
N ARG A 391 1.22 23.56 24.16
CA ARG A 391 0.76 24.93 24.39
C ARG A 391 1.15 25.87 23.24
N ASP A 392 2.38 25.77 22.74
CA ASP A 392 2.88 26.60 21.64
C ASP A 392 2.07 26.42 20.35
N LEU A 393 1.53 25.24 20.12
CA LEU A 393 0.64 24.94 19.01
C LEU A 393 -0.85 25.26 19.30
N GLY A 394 -1.17 25.81 20.47
CA GLY A 394 -2.55 26.16 20.84
C GLY A 394 -3.47 24.97 21.09
N LEU A 395 -2.90 23.78 21.27
CA LEU A 395 -3.67 22.57 21.57
C LEU A 395 -4.16 22.59 23.01
N LYS A 396 -5.33 21.97 23.26
CA LYS A 396 -5.92 21.90 24.61
C LYS A 396 -5.19 20.85 25.45
N GLU A 397 -4.52 21.28 26.52
CA GLU A 397 -3.78 20.38 27.42
C GLU A 397 -4.64 19.24 27.97
N ASP A 398 -5.91 19.50 28.27
CA ASP A 398 -6.83 18.50 28.82
C ASP A 398 -7.07 17.32 27.87
N ASP A 399 -7.03 17.53 26.57
CA ASP A 399 -7.21 16.49 25.56
C ASP A 399 -6.00 15.54 25.49
N TYR A 400 -4.83 16.01 25.94
CA TYR A 400 -3.56 15.26 25.92
C TYR A 400 -3.05 14.89 27.32
N ARG A 401 -3.85 15.07 28.38
CA ARG A 401 -3.42 14.79 29.76
C ARG A 401 -2.97 13.34 29.93
N TRP A 402 -3.70 12.39 29.35
CA TRP A 402 -3.36 10.98 29.37
C TRP A 402 -2.03 10.68 28.65
N TYR A 403 -1.73 11.40 27.57
CA TYR A 403 -0.49 11.26 26.80
C TYR A 403 0.71 11.88 27.53
N LEU A 404 0.50 13.01 28.22
CA LEU A 404 1.47 13.62 29.12
C LEU A 404 1.83 12.71 30.31
N ASP A 405 0.85 11.95 30.83
CA ASP A 405 1.08 10.99 31.92
C ASP A 405 2.11 9.91 31.55
N LEU A 406 2.23 9.54 30.28
CA LEU A 406 3.25 8.62 29.79
C LEU A 406 4.68 9.17 30.04
N ARG A 407 4.84 10.48 30.18
CA ARG A 407 6.11 11.14 30.50
C ARG A 407 6.32 11.35 32.01
N ARG A 408 5.25 11.20 32.79
CA ARG A 408 5.28 11.29 34.26
C ARG A 408 5.58 9.97 34.93
N PHE A 409 5.16 8.88 34.31
CA PHE A 409 5.15 7.55 34.93
C PHE A 409 6.01 6.57 34.12
N GLY A 410 7.32 6.54 34.45
CA GLY A 410 8.27 5.60 33.83
C GLY A 410 8.68 5.98 32.39
N SER A 411 8.86 7.27 32.14
CA SER A 411 9.31 7.77 30.84
C SER A 411 10.65 7.19 30.42
N VAL A 412 10.76 6.80 29.16
CA VAL A 412 11.99 6.34 28.50
C VAL A 412 12.10 6.94 27.11
N PHE A 413 13.31 6.99 26.56
CA PHE A 413 13.44 7.32 25.16
C PHE A 413 12.77 6.24 24.30
N HIS A 414 12.03 6.67 23.33
CA HIS A 414 11.26 5.79 22.43
C HIS A 414 11.07 6.46 21.08
N SER A 415 10.78 5.69 20.08
CA SER A 415 10.69 6.14 18.69
C SER A 415 9.68 5.32 17.91
N GLY A 416 9.23 5.87 16.80
CA GLY A 416 8.37 5.18 15.89
C GLY A 416 8.33 5.84 14.52
N PHE A 417 7.64 5.18 13.60
CA PHE A 417 7.42 5.71 12.24
C PHE A 417 6.11 5.22 11.65
N GLY A 418 5.64 5.90 10.61
CA GLY A 418 4.49 5.50 9.84
C GLY A 418 4.86 5.23 8.38
N LEU A 419 4.55 4.02 7.87
CA LEU A 419 4.61 3.67 6.45
C LEU A 419 3.22 3.69 5.85
N GLY A 420 2.99 4.50 4.83
CA GLY A 420 1.79 4.42 3.99
C GLY A 420 1.87 3.22 3.04
N LEU A 421 1.01 2.20 3.23
CA LEU A 421 1.02 0.99 2.40
C LEU A 421 0.89 1.30 0.92
N GLU A 422 -0.03 2.18 0.55
CA GLU A 422 -0.29 2.52 -0.86
C GLU A 422 0.91 3.19 -1.53
N ARG A 423 1.66 4.03 -0.80
CA ARG A 423 2.90 4.63 -1.33
C ARG A 423 3.99 3.57 -1.55
N PHE A 424 4.14 2.62 -0.63
CA PHE A 424 5.04 1.48 -0.83
C PHE A 424 4.60 0.63 -2.04
N LEU A 425 3.30 0.39 -2.21
CA LEU A 425 2.79 -0.35 -3.36
C LEU A 425 3.05 0.39 -4.69
N LEU A 426 2.97 1.72 -4.73
CA LEU A 426 3.40 2.48 -5.92
C LEU A 426 4.87 2.22 -6.26
N PHE A 427 5.75 2.14 -5.26
CA PHE A 427 7.17 1.87 -5.47
C PHE A 427 7.40 0.49 -6.09
N VAL A 428 6.74 -0.56 -5.60
CA VAL A 428 6.97 -1.94 -6.06
C VAL A 428 6.21 -2.29 -7.34
N THR A 429 5.11 -1.57 -7.66
CA THR A 429 4.30 -1.84 -8.86
C THR A 429 4.56 -0.87 -10.00
N GLU A 430 5.20 0.27 -9.74
CA GLU A 430 5.38 1.40 -10.68
C GLU A 430 4.08 1.97 -11.25
N LEU A 431 2.93 1.65 -10.63
CA LEU A 431 1.67 2.30 -10.96
C LEU A 431 1.74 3.78 -10.53
N LYS A 432 1.15 4.66 -11.32
CA LYS A 432 1.33 6.12 -11.15
C LYS A 432 0.28 6.79 -10.28
N ASN A 433 -0.71 6.04 -9.80
CA ASN A 433 -1.81 6.61 -9.04
C ASN A 433 -2.20 5.67 -7.89
N VAL A 434 -2.27 6.20 -6.67
CA VAL A 434 -2.66 5.43 -5.46
C VAL A 434 -4.03 4.77 -5.58
N ARG A 435 -4.93 5.32 -6.43
CA ARG A 435 -6.24 4.72 -6.69
C ARG A 435 -6.16 3.34 -7.36
N ASP A 436 -5.01 2.97 -7.92
CA ASP A 436 -4.81 1.71 -8.64
C ASP A 436 -4.15 0.62 -7.78
N VAL A 437 -3.74 0.97 -6.55
CA VAL A 437 -3.14 0.03 -5.58
C VAL A 437 -4.03 -0.24 -4.35
N ILE A 438 -5.21 0.38 -4.30
CA ILE A 438 -6.25 0.11 -3.30
C ILE A 438 -7.53 -0.34 -4.01
N PRO A 439 -8.25 -1.39 -3.51
CA PRO A 439 -9.43 -1.94 -4.20
C PRO A 439 -10.54 -0.93 -4.46
N PHE A 440 -10.91 -0.14 -3.45
CA PHE A 440 -11.99 0.85 -3.50
C PHE A 440 -11.50 2.18 -2.95
N PRO A 441 -10.88 3.04 -3.77
CA PRO A 441 -10.31 4.30 -3.33
C PRO A 441 -11.40 5.28 -2.85
N ARG A 442 -11.08 6.03 -1.78
CA ARG A 442 -11.88 7.13 -1.27
C ARG A 442 -11.12 8.43 -1.51
N THR A 443 -11.74 9.34 -2.25
CA THR A 443 -11.13 10.64 -2.59
C THR A 443 -12.20 11.73 -2.58
N PRO A 444 -11.82 13.02 -2.50
CA PRO A 444 -12.80 14.10 -2.59
C PRO A 444 -13.74 13.93 -3.79
N GLY A 445 -15.04 14.01 -3.53
CA GLY A 445 -16.08 13.86 -4.55
C GLY A 445 -16.30 12.43 -5.09
N ASN A 446 -15.59 11.42 -4.57
CA ASN A 446 -15.75 10.03 -5.02
C ASN A 446 -15.81 9.04 -3.86
N ILE A 447 -16.96 8.38 -3.73
CA ILE A 447 -17.26 7.30 -2.78
C ILE A 447 -17.94 6.11 -3.49
N THR A 448 -17.75 5.96 -4.77
CA THR A 448 -18.40 4.94 -5.60
C THR A 448 -18.11 3.54 -5.07
N VAL A 449 -19.18 2.71 -4.96
CA VAL A 449 -19.35 1.34 -4.42
C VAL A 449 -19.17 1.26 -2.95
#